data_e2564f6b4171faffa27920430bf302a8
#
_entry.id   e2564f6b4171faffa27920430bf302a8
#
_cell.length_a   1.000
_cell.length_b   1.000
_cell.length_c   1.000
_cell.angle_alpha   90.00
_cell.angle_beta   90.00
_cell.angle_gamma   90.00
#
_symmetry.space_group_name_H-M   'P 1'
#
loop_
_entity.id
_entity.type
_entity.pdbx_description
1 polymer ?
#
loop_
_entity_poly.entity_id
_entity_poly.type
_entity_poly.pdbx_seq_one_letter_code
_entity_poly.pdbx_strand_id
1 'polypeptide(L)'
;MADSVGEAVLDMREAPSAEVVRDAQEVAAKAATDAAIDSKPHWENSILFVDNVSVNFDGFYALTNLSLVLEPGELRCIIGPNGAGKTTMMDVITGKTRPTEGRVYMHGQRIDLTQHSEYEIARLGVGRKFQRPTVFPGHTVFENIELALSANKGVFRSIFARLSGEQRDTIDGILKTVGLESERGRMAGLLSHGQKQWLEIGMLLAQKPKVLLVDEPVAGMTHQETERTAELLTSLAGEHTVVVVEHDMDFVRSIARRVTVLHMGSVLAEGRMEHVQADPKVLEVYLGH
;
A
#
# COMPACT_ATOMS: atom_id res chain seq x y z
N MET A 1 66.39 44.13 -20.09
CA MET A 1 66.34 43.09 -19.10
C MET A 1 65.38 43.58 -18.02
N ALA A 2 64.17 43.17 -18.05
CA ALA A 2 63.24 43.42 -16.97
C ALA A 2 62.17 42.36 -17.09
N ASP A 3 62.09 41.56 -16.04
CA ASP A 3 61.20 40.42 -15.90
C ASP A 3 59.76 40.88 -15.79
N SER A 4 58.91 40.28 -16.59
CA SER A 4 57.45 40.36 -16.46
C SER A 4 56.96 39.20 -15.58
N VAL A 5 56.67 39.53 -14.34
CA VAL A 5 55.96 38.63 -13.44
C VAL A 5 54.48 38.71 -13.80
N GLY A 6 53.96 37.63 -14.39
CA GLY A 6 52.52 37.50 -14.66
C GLY A 6 51.78 37.16 -13.36
N GLU A 7 50.96 38.08 -12.89
CA GLU A 7 49.96 37.82 -11.85
C GLU A 7 48.88 36.85 -12.40
N ALA A 8 48.84 35.65 -11.85
CA ALA A 8 47.73 34.74 -12.05
C ALA A 8 46.52 35.25 -11.28
N VAL A 9 45.55 35.78 -12.01
CA VAL A 9 44.20 36.08 -11.47
C VAL A 9 43.54 34.78 -11.08
N LEU A 10 43.36 34.57 -9.78
CA LEU A 10 42.50 33.50 -9.24
C LEU A 10 41.06 33.82 -9.66
N ASP A 11 40.56 33.02 -10.58
CA ASP A 11 39.15 32.98 -10.99
C ASP A 11 38.30 32.59 -9.76
N MET A 12 37.66 33.56 -9.13
CA MET A 12 36.69 33.36 -8.07
C MET A 12 35.45 32.71 -8.72
N ARG A 13 35.34 31.37 -8.64
CA ARG A 13 34.19 30.64 -9.07
C ARG A 13 32.97 31.20 -8.36
N GLU A 14 32.06 31.76 -9.12
CA GLU A 14 30.73 32.16 -8.64
C GLU A 14 30.07 30.97 -7.90
N ALA A 15 29.51 31.26 -6.74
CA ALA A 15 28.75 30.26 -6.00
C ALA A 15 27.59 29.75 -6.90
N PRO A 16 27.32 28.44 -6.92
CA PRO A 16 26.26 27.87 -7.77
C PRO A 16 24.92 28.56 -7.47
N SER A 17 24.14 28.81 -8.51
CA SER A 17 22.85 29.47 -8.36
C SER A 17 21.93 28.63 -7.44
N ALA A 18 21.00 29.30 -6.76
CA ALA A 18 20.04 28.62 -5.86
C ALA A 18 19.24 27.51 -6.57
N GLU A 19 19.04 27.63 -7.87
CA GLU A 19 18.38 26.63 -8.73
C GLU A 19 19.26 25.37 -8.90
N VAL A 20 20.55 25.52 -9.17
CA VAL A 20 21.50 24.40 -9.28
C VAL A 20 21.66 23.67 -7.95
N VAL A 21 21.64 24.40 -6.82
CA VAL A 21 21.71 23.79 -5.48
C VAL A 21 20.43 23.01 -5.19
N ARG A 22 19.26 23.53 -5.57
CA ARG A 22 17.97 22.86 -5.38
C ARG A 22 17.88 21.59 -6.22
N ASP A 23 18.26 21.65 -7.49
CA ASP A 23 18.28 20.49 -8.39
C ASP A 23 19.24 19.41 -7.89
N ALA A 24 20.43 19.80 -7.41
CA ALA A 24 21.39 18.86 -6.82
C ALA A 24 20.85 18.21 -5.53
N GLN A 25 20.12 18.96 -4.69
CA GLN A 25 19.46 18.43 -3.49
C GLN A 25 18.32 17.46 -3.83
N GLU A 26 17.54 17.77 -4.85
CA GLU A 26 16.45 16.90 -5.35
C GLU A 26 17.01 15.59 -5.92
N VAL A 27 18.07 15.66 -6.72
CA VAL A 27 18.79 14.50 -7.25
C VAL A 27 19.40 13.66 -6.12
N ALA A 28 20.03 14.30 -5.12
CA ALA A 28 20.61 13.59 -3.98
C ALA A 28 19.53 12.95 -3.10
N ALA A 29 18.40 13.62 -2.88
CA ALA A 29 17.27 13.07 -2.13
C ALA A 29 16.65 11.87 -2.86
N LYS A 30 16.50 11.96 -4.19
CA LYS A 30 16.04 10.85 -5.02
C LYS A 30 17.01 9.67 -4.96
N ALA A 31 18.32 9.90 -5.10
CA ALA A 31 19.33 8.86 -5.02
C ALA A 31 19.38 8.19 -3.64
N ALA A 32 19.19 8.95 -2.55
CA ALA A 32 19.11 8.41 -1.20
C ALA A 32 17.84 7.56 -1.00
N THR A 33 16.70 8.01 -1.53
CA THR A 33 15.44 7.24 -1.53
C THR A 33 15.61 5.97 -2.33
N ASP A 34 16.23 6.06 -3.48
CA ASP A 34 16.51 4.94 -4.37
C ASP A 34 17.43 3.89 -3.72
N ALA A 35 18.48 4.32 -3.02
CA ALA A 35 19.37 3.43 -2.28
C ALA A 35 18.67 2.76 -1.09
N ALA A 36 17.74 3.46 -0.42
CA ALA A 36 16.95 2.89 0.66
C ALA A 36 15.99 1.81 0.18
N ILE A 37 15.42 1.96 -1.03
CA ILE A 37 14.53 0.95 -1.63
C ILE A 37 15.28 -0.37 -1.92
N ASP A 38 16.56 -0.30 -2.30
CA ASP A 38 17.38 -1.46 -2.60
C ASP A 38 18.04 -2.09 -1.35
N SER A 39 18.02 -1.39 -0.20
CA SER A 39 18.49 -1.94 1.06
C SER A 39 17.49 -2.97 1.61
N LYS A 40 17.99 -4.03 2.29
CA LYS A 40 17.10 -4.95 3.01
C LYS A 40 16.44 -4.22 4.16
N PRO A 41 15.09 -4.23 4.25
CA PRO A 41 14.38 -3.57 5.34
C PRO A 41 14.75 -4.17 6.69
N HIS A 42 14.89 -3.31 7.72
CA HIS A 42 15.14 -3.76 9.08
C HIS A 42 13.80 -4.05 9.77
N TRP A 43 13.58 -5.30 10.18
CA TRP A 43 12.35 -5.74 10.83
C TRP A 43 12.04 -4.96 12.14
N GLU A 44 13.05 -4.45 12.83
CA GLU A 44 12.89 -3.69 14.08
C GLU A 44 12.07 -2.40 13.91
N ASN A 45 12.17 -1.76 12.77
CA ASN A 45 11.44 -0.53 12.42
C ASN A 45 10.22 -0.80 11.54
N SER A 46 9.92 -2.06 11.24
CA SER A 46 8.81 -2.42 10.36
C SER A 46 7.44 -2.08 10.97
N ILE A 47 6.50 -1.72 10.12
CA ILE A 47 5.09 -1.65 10.49
C ILE A 47 4.49 -3.06 10.53
N LEU A 48 4.91 -3.92 9.60
CA LEU A 48 4.50 -5.32 9.50
C LEU A 48 5.67 -6.19 9.09
N PHE A 49 5.83 -7.32 9.77
CA PHE A 49 6.85 -8.32 9.47
C PHE A 49 6.22 -9.71 9.43
N VAL A 50 6.28 -10.34 8.26
CA VAL A 50 5.94 -11.74 8.05
C VAL A 50 7.23 -12.54 8.20
N ASP A 51 7.30 -13.44 9.19
CA ASP A 51 8.51 -14.16 9.60
C ASP A 51 8.36 -15.65 9.34
N ASN A 52 9.02 -16.14 8.29
CA ASN A 52 9.11 -17.57 7.91
C ASN A 52 7.74 -18.29 7.88
N VAL A 53 6.72 -17.61 7.35
CA VAL A 53 5.36 -18.12 7.32
C VAL A 53 5.20 -19.24 6.29
N SER A 54 4.70 -20.39 6.76
CA SER A 54 4.26 -21.49 5.91
C SER A 54 2.78 -21.79 6.14
N VAL A 55 2.07 -22.11 5.07
CA VAL A 55 0.66 -22.51 5.12
C VAL A 55 0.49 -23.79 4.32
N ASN A 56 0.03 -24.84 5.00
CA ASN A 56 -0.27 -26.13 4.38
C ASN A 56 -1.77 -26.42 4.46
N PHE A 57 -2.37 -26.67 3.31
CA PHE A 57 -3.76 -27.12 3.17
C PHE A 57 -3.75 -28.59 2.74
N ASP A 58 -3.94 -29.51 3.68
CA ASP A 58 -4.03 -30.96 3.42
C ASP A 58 -2.92 -31.54 2.52
N GLY A 59 -1.68 -31.10 2.76
CA GLY A 59 -0.50 -31.55 2.01
C GLY A 59 -0.07 -30.60 0.87
N PHE A 60 -0.89 -29.61 0.53
CA PHE A 60 -0.54 -28.57 -0.44
C PHE A 60 0.01 -27.33 0.29
N TYR A 61 1.27 -26.98 0.01
CA TYR A 61 1.88 -25.75 0.56
C TYR A 61 1.51 -24.54 -0.30
N ALA A 62 0.63 -23.70 0.24
CA ALA A 62 0.27 -22.43 -0.39
C ALA A 62 1.28 -21.32 -0.09
N LEU A 63 1.94 -21.37 1.09
CA LEU A 63 3.11 -20.54 1.44
C LEU A 63 4.21 -21.46 2.00
N THR A 64 5.47 -21.11 1.70
CA THR A 64 6.65 -21.85 2.12
C THR A 64 7.73 -20.87 2.58
N ASN A 65 8.00 -20.81 3.88
CA ASN A 65 9.02 -19.96 4.51
C ASN A 65 8.98 -18.52 3.99
N LEU A 66 7.78 -17.97 3.77
CA LEU A 66 7.61 -16.61 3.28
C LEU A 66 8.02 -15.60 4.34
N SER A 67 9.00 -14.75 4.01
CA SER A 67 9.40 -13.62 4.85
C SER A 67 9.26 -12.33 4.06
N LEU A 68 8.60 -11.32 4.67
CA LEU A 68 8.34 -10.01 4.08
C LEU A 68 8.36 -8.95 5.15
N VAL A 69 9.11 -7.87 4.92
CA VAL A 69 9.15 -6.71 5.81
C VAL A 69 8.52 -5.52 5.10
N LEU A 70 7.57 -4.87 5.76
CA LEU A 70 6.95 -3.63 5.28
C LEU A 70 7.34 -2.47 6.19
N GLU A 71 7.83 -1.39 5.61
CA GLU A 71 8.20 -0.17 6.31
C GLU A 71 6.98 0.76 6.51
N PRO A 72 6.97 1.61 7.55
CA PRO A 72 5.90 2.58 7.73
C PRO A 72 5.81 3.55 6.52
N GLY A 73 4.59 3.76 6.02
CA GLY A 73 4.33 4.69 4.92
C GLY A 73 4.75 4.18 3.53
N GLU A 74 5.20 2.94 3.42
CA GLU A 74 5.62 2.33 2.16
C GLU A 74 4.42 2.05 1.24
N LEU A 75 4.63 2.19 -0.10
CA LEU A 75 3.78 1.61 -1.12
C LEU A 75 4.50 0.42 -1.74
N ARG A 76 4.00 -0.77 -1.46
CA ARG A 76 4.53 -2.04 -1.93
C ARG A 76 3.58 -2.71 -2.91
N CYS A 77 4.08 -3.07 -4.09
CA CYS A 77 3.33 -3.94 -4.99
C CYS A 77 3.79 -5.40 -4.83
N ILE A 78 2.83 -6.31 -4.72
CA ILE A 78 3.05 -7.75 -4.69
C ILE A 78 2.54 -8.32 -6.00
N ILE A 79 3.45 -8.89 -6.78
CA ILE A 79 3.15 -9.52 -8.07
C ILE A 79 3.50 -11.00 -8.05
N GLY A 80 3.04 -11.73 -9.05
CA GLY A 80 3.31 -13.16 -9.19
C GLY A 80 2.22 -13.87 -9.98
N PRO A 81 2.49 -15.06 -10.52
CA PRO A 81 1.50 -15.83 -11.25
C PRO A 81 0.31 -16.25 -10.38
N ASN A 82 -0.74 -16.76 -11.02
CA ASN A 82 -1.86 -17.35 -10.29
C ASN A 82 -1.37 -18.56 -9.48
N GLY A 83 -1.84 -18.66 -8.23
CA GLY A 83 -1.36 -19.71 -7.32
C GLY A 83 -0.03 -19.41 -6.62
N ALA A 84 0.62 -18.26 -6.85
CA ALA A 84 1.86 -17.89 -6.19
C ALA A 84 1.77 -17.67 -4.67
N GLY A 85 0.56 -17.67 -4.08
CA GLY A 85 0.33 -17.49 -2.65
C GLY A 85 -0.10 -16.08 -2.23
N LYS A 86 -0.30 -15.14 -3.18
CA LYS A 86 -0.64 -13.74 -2.89
C LYS A 86 -1.86 -13.58 -1.97
N THR A 87 -2.98 -14.21 -2.32
CA THR A 87 -4.22 -14.16 -1.52
C THR A 87 -4.03 -14.83 -0.16
N THR A 88 -3.34 -15.97 -0.11
CA THR A 88 -3.05 -16.68 1.15
C THR A 88 -2.18 -15.84 2.08
N MET A 89 -1.18 -15.13 1.54
CA MET A 89 -0.37 -14.18 2.32
C MET A 89 -1.25 -13.09 2.95
N MET A 90 -2.15 -12.47 2.17
CA MET A 90 -3.08 -11.47 2.70
C MET A 90 -4.05 -12.06 3.72
N ASP A 91 -4.53 -13.29 3.50
CA ASP A 91 -5.40 -14.01 4.43
C ASP A 91 -4.69 -14.31 5.76
N VAL A 92 -3.39 -14.59 5.73
CA VAL A 92 -2.58 -14.77 6.96
C VAL A 92 -2.39 -13.44 7.68
N ILE A 93 -2.05 -12.37 6.98
CA ILE A 93 -1.86 -11.04 7.59
C ILE A 93 -3.15 -10.55 8.27
N THR A 94 -4.31 -10.84 7.69
CA THR A 94 -5.62 -10.44 8.26
C THR A 94 -6.17 -11.43 9.29
N GLY A 95 -5.50 -12.55 9.53
CA GLY A 95 -5.93 -13.57 10.51
C GLY A 95 -7.02 -14.51 10.02
N LYS A 96 -7.47 -14.38 8.76
CA LYS A 96 -8.45 -15.27 8.13
C LYS A 96 -7.90 -16.69 7.95
N THR A 97 -6.60 -16.82 7.69
CA THR A 97 -5.88 -18.09 7.63
C THR A 97 -4.81 -18.13 8.70
N ARG A 98 -4.77 -19.17 9.51
CA ARG A 98 -3.69 -19.38 10.48
C ARG A 98 -2.50 -20.03 9.79
N PRO A 99 -1.28 -19.51 9.99
CA PRO A 99 -0.09 -20.16 9.47
C PRO A 99 0.14 -21.51 10.18
N THR A 100 0.69 -22.48 9.44
CA THR A 100 1.15 -23.77 9.99
C THR A 100 2.45 -23.57 10.76
N GLU A 101 3.32 -22.70 10.22
CA GLU A 101 4.61 -22.32 10.80
C GLU A 101 4.86 -20.83 10.59
N GLY A 102 5.75 -20.26 11.39
CA GLY A 102 6.09 -18.84 11.32
C GLY A 102 5.07 -17.94 12.02
N ARG A 103 5.28 -16.64 11.92
CA ARG A 103 4.46 -15.62 12.60
C ARG A 103 4.35 -14.35 11.78
N VAL A 104 3.35 -13.52 12.12
CA VAL A 104 3.18 -12.18 11.57
C VAL A 104 3.18 -11.19 12.71
N TYR A 105 4.03 -10.17 12.60
CA TYR A 105 4.20 -9.16 13.64
C TYR A 105 3.83 -7.77 13.14
N MET A 106 3.35 -6.93 14.05
CA MET A 106 3.24 -5.48 13.86
C MET A 106 4.19 -4.72 14.78
N HIS A 107 4.60 -3.52 14.34
CA HIS A 107 5.43 -2.57 15.10
C HIS A 107 6.74 -3.19 15.62
N GLY A 108 7.55 -3.76 14.75
CA GLY A 108 8.84 -4.32 15.10
C GLY A 108 8.73 -5.45 16.13
N GLN A 109 7.91 -6.46 15.86
CA GLN A 109 7.63 -7.63 16.71
C GLN A 109 6.95 -7.35 18.06
N ARG A 110 6.40 -6.15 18.27
CA ARG A 110 5.69 -5.84 19.53
C ARG A 110 4.34 -6.52 19.64
N ILE A 111 3.69 -6.81 18.52
CA ILE A 111 2.35 -7.43 18.47
C ILE A 111 2.42 -8.62 17.52
N ASP A 112 2.17 -9.82 18.02
CA ASP A 112 2.06 -11.04 17.23
C ASP A 112 0.61 -11.20 16.72
N LEU A 113 0.37 -10.88 15.45
CA LEU A 113 -0.96 -10.95 14.84
C LEU A 113 -1.50 -12.38 14.78
N THR A 114 -0.65 -13.40 14.79
CA THR A 114 -1.10 -14.80 14.75
C THR A 114 -1.86 -15.21 16.01
N GLN A 115 -1.76 -14.43 17.10
CA GLN A 115 -2.50 -14.66 18.35
C GLN A 115 -3.84 -13.91 18.40
N HIS A 116 -4.14 -13.09 17.40
CA HIS A 116 -5.35 -12.26 17.36
C HIS A 116 -6.41 -12.78 16.39
N SER A 117 -7.67 -12.44 16.62
CA SER A 117 -8.76 -12.66 15.68
C SER A 117 -8.74 -11.62 14.55
N GLU A 118 -9.43 -11.90 13.43
CA GLU A 118 -9.59 -10.95 12.31
C GLU A 118 -10.10 -9.58 12.79
N TYR A 119 -11.08 -9.57 13.69
CA TYR A 119 -11.63 -8.36 14.27
C TYR A 119 -10.61 -7.54 15.07
N GLU A 120 -9.79 -8.21 15.89
CA GLU A 120 -8.73 -7.56 16.67
C GLU A 120 -7.65 -7.00 15.75
N ILE A 121 -7.25 -7.77 14.71
CA ILE A 121 -6.27 -7.34 13.71
C ILE A 121 -6.76 -6.09 12.97
N ALA A 122 -8.03 -6.05 12.56
CA ALA A 122 -8.63 -4.86 11.96
C ALA A 122 -8.57 -3.66 12.92
N ARG A 123 -8.84 -3.85 14.22
CA ARG A 123 -8.72 -2.79 15.24
C ARG A 123 -7.29 -2.35 15.53
N LEU A 124 -6.32 -3.20 15.33
CA LEU A 124 -4.89 -2.86 15.41
C LEU A 124 -4.45 -1.96 14.24
N GLY A 125 -5.25 -1.89 13.19
CA GLY A 125 -5.06 -0.99 12.05
C GLY A 125 -4.64 -1.70 10.77
N VAL A 126 -4.96 -2.98 10.59
CA VAL A 126 -4.82 -3.68 9.30
C VAL A 126 -6.17 -3.67 8.59
N GLY A 127 -6.28 -2.86 7.53
CA GLY A 127 -7.45 -2.81 6.67
C GLY A 127 -7.23 -3.62 5.39
N ARG A 128 -8.24 -4.36 4.93
CA ARG A 128 -8.19 -5.07 3.65
C ARG A 128 -9.40 -4.75 2.79
N LYS A 129 -9.11 -4.34 1.55
CA LYS A 129 -10.08 -4.27 0.46
C LYS A 129 -10.07 -5.62 -0.26
N PHE A 130 -11.24 -6.25 -0.33
CA PHE A 130 -11.43 -7.50 -1.07
C PHE A 130 -11.70 -7.23 -2.56
N GLN A 131 -11.55 -8.25 -3.41
CA GLN A 131 -11.80 -8.14 -4.84
C GLN A 131 -13.26 -7.73 -5.18
N ARG A 132 -14.24 -8.22 -4.40
CA ARG A 132 -15.65 -7.86 -4.60
C ARG A 132 -16.00 -6.68 -3.71
N PRO A 133 -16.58 -5.59 -4.28
CA PRO A 133 -17.01 -4.44 -3.49
C PRO A 133 -18.03 -4.83 -2.42
N THR A 134 -17.77 -4.35 -1.20
CA THR A 134 -18.61 -4.62 0.00
C THR A 134 -19.44 -3.41 0.41
N VAL A 135 -19.78 -2.54 -0.54
CA VAL A 135 -20.62 -1.36 -0.29
C VAL A 135 -22.06 -1.74 0.00
N PHE A 136 -22.76 -0.93 0.78
CA PHE A 136 -24.18 -1.06 1.06
C PHE A 136 -24.97 -0.33 -0.05
N PRO A 137 -25.53 -1.04 -1.04
CA PRO A 137 -26.10 -0.43 -2.25
C PRO A 137 -27.37 0.41 -1.96
N GLY A 138 -28.11 0.09 -0.90
CA GLY A 138 -29.30 0.80 -0.45
C GLY A 138 -29.04 2.03 0.42
N HIS A 139 -27.77 2.40 0.63
CA HIS A 139 -27.35 3.58 1.37
C HIS A 139 -26.65 4.57 0.43
N THR A 140 -26.65 5.84 0.81
CA THR A 140 -25.88 6.87 0.10
C THR A 140 -24.38 6.66 0.28
N VAL A 141 -23.58 7.31 -0.56
CA VAL A 141 -22.12 7.33 -0.44
C VAL A 141 -21.68 7.82 0.93
N PHE A 142 -22.32 8.89 1.42
CA PHE A 142 -22.06 9.42 2.76
C PHE A 142 -22.37 8.42 3.87
N GLU A 143 -23.54 7.78 3.82
CA GLU A 143 -23.96 6.80 4.82
C GLU A 143 -23.07 5.54 4.84
N ASN A 144 -22.53 5.13 3.69
CA ASN A 144 -21.57 4.02 3.63
C ASN A 144 -20.32 4.35 4.46
N ILE A 145 -19.75 5.55 4.31
CA ILE A 145 -18.58 5.97 5.09
C ILE A 145 -18.95 6.16 6.56
N GLU A 146 -20.13 6.72 6.86
CA GLU A 146 -20.65 6.87 8.22
C GLU A 146 -20.74 5.52 8.95
N LEU A 147 -21.25 4.49 8.28
CA LEU A 147 -21.35 3.14 8.84
C LEU A 147 -19.97 2.52 9.13
N ALA A 148 -18.96 2.90 8.36
CA ALA A 148 -17.58 2.42 8.51
C ALA A 148 -16.79 3.17 9.58
N LEU A 149 -17.23 4.35 10.05
CA LEU A 149 -16.51 5.09 11.08
C LEU A 149 -16.24 4.24 12.32
N SER A 150 -15.00 4.32 12.81
CA SER A 150 -14.57 3.71 14.08
C SER A 150 -15.24 4.47 15.24
N ALA A 151 -16.49 4.19 15.52
CA ALA A 151 -17.18 4.75 16.67
C ALA A 151 -17.32 3.69 17.77
N ASN A 152 -17.30 4.14 19.04
CA ASN A 152 -17.67 3.32 20.17
C ASN A 152 -19.19 2.99 20.07
N LYS A 153 -19.52 1.97 19.29
CA LYS A 153 -20.89 1.53 18.97
C LYS A 153 -21.50 0.74 20.14
N GLY A 154 -21.67 1.40 21.30
CA GLY A 154 -22.56 0.88 22.33
C GLY A 154 -23.99 0.90 21.77
N VAL A 155 -24.69 -0.25 21.85
CA VAL A 155 -26.04 -0.45 21.23
C VAL A 155 -27.02 0.69 21.53
N PHE A 156 -27.03 1.22 22.76
CA PHE A 156 -27.89 2.37 23.14
C PHE A 156 -27.43 3.73 22.60
N ARG A 157 -26.14 3.91 22.32
CA ARG A 157 -25.63 5.14 21.68
C ARG A 157 -25.93 5.18 20.17
N SER A 158 -25.94 4.04 19.49
CA SER A 158 -26.19 3.96 18.05
C SER A 158 -27.63 4.34 17.66
N ILE A 159 -28.62 4.14 18.55
CA ILE A 159 -30.04 4.41 18.28
C ILE A 159 -30.33 5.93 18.32
N PHE A 160 -29.55 6.71 19.08
CA PHE A 160 -29.76 8.16 19.27
C PHE A 160 -28.56 9.02 18.84
N ALA A 161 -27.53 8.43 18.23
CA ALA A 161 -26.33 9.16 17.86
C ALA A 161 -26.59 10.06 16.63
N ARG A 162 -26.56 11.35 16.85
CA ARG A 162 -26.35 12.32 15.76
C ARG A 162 -24.84 12.42 15.54
N LEU A 163 -24.42 12.43 14.26
CA LEU A 163 -23.05 12.73 13.90
C LEU A 163 -22.59 14.06 14.51
N SER A 164 -21.42 14.04 15.15
CA SER A 164 -20.77 15.29 15.57
C SER A 164 -20.29 16.08 14.33
N GLY A 165 -19.99 17.36 14.51
CA GLY A 165 -19.37 18.18 13.46
C GLY A 165 -18.06 17.54 12.98
N GLU A 166 -17.19 17.14 13.91
CA GLU A 166 -15.90 16.49 13.61
C GLU A 166 -16.06 15.19 12.80
N GLN A 167 -17.09 14.38 13.09
CA GLN A 167 -17.35 13.16 12.30
C GLN A 167 -17.81 13.49 10.88
N ARG A 168 -18.61 14.55 10.70
CA ARG A 168 -19.01 15.01 9.37
C ARG A 168 -17.82 15.52 8.58
N ASP A 169 -16.98 16.35 9.20
CA ASP A 169 -15.77 16.87 8.58
C ASP A 169 -14.80 15.72 8.18
N THR A 170 -14.71 14.67 9.03
CA THR A 170 -13.94 13.47 8.71
C THR A 170 -14.50 12.76 7.48
N ILE A 171 -15.83 12.57 7.40
CA ILE A 171 -16.45 11.94 6.22
C ILE A 171 -16.23 12.78 4.97
N ASP A 172 -16.43 14.09 5.06
CA ASP A 172 -16.25 15.00 3.92
C ASP A 172 -14.77 15.03 3.46
N GLY A 173 -13.81 14.97 4.40
CA GLY A 173 -12.40 14.79 4.10
C GLY A 173 -12.09 13.49 3.36
N ILE A 174 -12.67 12.37 3.82
CA ILE A 174 -12.53 11.08 3.16
C ILE A 174 -13.13 11.12 1.74
N LEU A 175 -14.35 11.68 1.59
CA LEU A 175 -14.99 11.83 0.28
C LEU A 175 -14.12 12.62 -0.69
N LYS A 176 -13.45 13.67 -0.20
CA LYS A 176 -12.50 14.45 -0.98
C LYS A 176 -11.28 13.61 -1.38
N THR A 177 -10.70 12.86 -0.45
CA THR A 177 -9.54 11.98 -0.72
C THR A 177 -9.87 10.95 -1.80
N VAL A 178 -11.03 10.28 -1.71
CA VAL A 178 -11.43 9.27 -2.73
C VAL A 178 -12.13 9.89 -3.94
N GLY A 179 -12.33 11.22 -3.97
CA GLY A 179 -12.91 11.97 -5.09
C GLY A 179 -14.37 11.66 -5.38
N LEU A 180 -15.16 11.44 -4.34
CA LEU A 180 -16.61 11.17 -4.42
C LEU A 180 -17.47 12.29 -3.78
N GLU A 181 -16.94 13.51 -3.64
CA GLU A 181 -17.66 14.64 -3.03
C GLU A 181 -18.96 14.94 -3.78
N SER A 182 -18.95 14.97 -5.11
CA SER A 182 -20.12 15.21 -5.94
C SER A 182 -21.19 14.11 -5.84
N GLU A 183 -20.77 12.91 -5.44
CA GLU A 183 -21.62 11.72 -5.32
C GLU A 183 -22.15 11.51 -3.89
N ARG A 184 -21.86 12.43 -2.95
CA ARG A 184 -22.13 12.32 -1.52
C ARG A 184 -23.54 11.82 -1.18
N GLY A 185 -24.55 12.37 -1.85
CA GLY A 185 -25.97 12.03 -1.65
C GLY A 185 -26.50 10.91 -2.56
N ARG A 186 -25.68 10.40 -3.49
CA ARG A 186 -26.08 9.35 -4.44
C ARG A 186 -26.10 7.98 -3.77
N MET A 187 -27.05 7.14 -4.15
CA MET A 187 -27.11 5.75 -3.69
C MET A 187 -25.90 4.97 -4.22
N ALA A 188 -25.20 4.26 -3.34
CA ALA A 188 -24.00 3.52 -3.71
C ALA A 188 -24.25 2.44 -4.77
N GLY A 189 -25.46 1.90 -4.82
CA GLY A 189 -25.87 0.96 -5.87
C GLY A 189 -25.78 1.51 -7.29
N LEU A 190 -25.91 2.86 -7.45
CA LEU A 190 -25.92 3.56 -8.74
C LEU A 190 -24.52 4.04 -9.19
N LEU A 191 -23.49 3.83 -8.38
CA LEU A 191 -22.11 4.16 -8.72
C LEU A 191 -21.57 3.24 -9.82
N SER A 192 -20.59 3.75 -10.61
CA SER A 192 -19.80 2.92 -11.51
C SER A 192 -19.00 1.86 -10.72
N HIS A 193 -18.41 0.90 -11.43
CA HIS A 193 -17.56 -0.10 -10.78
C HIS A 193 -16.37 0.56 -10.09
N GLY A 194 -15.65 1.44 -10.76
CA GLY A 194 -14.52 2.17 -10.18
C GLY A 194 -14.92 3.04 -8.99
N GLN A 195 -16.04 3.77 -9.09
CA GLN A 195 -16.56 4.58 -7.98
C GLN A 195 -16.89 3.73 -6.74
N LYS A 196 -17.42 2.50 -6.92
CA LYS A 196 -17.64 1.56 -5.80
C LYS A 196 -16.33 1.13 -5.15
N GLN A 197 -15.30 0.88 -5.94
CA GLN A 197 -13.96 0.57 -5.43
C GLN A 197 -13.37 1.72 -4.62
N TRP A 198 -13.52 2.97 -5.10
CA TRP A 198 -13.06 4.15 -4.35
C TRP A 198 -13.86 4.37 -3.07
N LEU A 199 -15.18 4.13 -3.09
CA LEU A 199 -16.03 4.18 -1.90
C LEU A 199 -15.56 3.16 -0.85
N GLU A 200 -15.22 1.95 -1.28
CA GLU A 200 -14.71 0.89 -0.39
C GLU A 200 -13.38 1.29 0.25
N ILE A 201 -12.45 1.91 -0.52
CA ILE A 201 -11.23 2.48 0.04
C ILE A 201 -11.58 3.57 1.07
N GLY A 202 -12.54 4.44 0.77
CA GLY A 202 -13.03 5.46 1.70
C GLY A 202 -13.59 4.87 3.01
N MET A 203 -14.35 3.77 2.92
CA MET A 203 -14.85 3.04 4.09
C MET A 203 -13.71 2.46 4.94
N LEU A 204 -12.63 1.98 4.31
CA LEU A 204 -11.44 1.53 5.03
C LEU A 204 -10.69 2.69 5.69
N LEU A 205 -10.52 3.82 5.00
CA LEU A 205 -9.90 5.02 5.56
C LEU A 205 -10.64 5.56 6.78
N ALA A 206 -11.98 5.41 6.82
CA ALA A 206 -12.79 5.76 7.99
C ALA A 206 -12.42 4.97 9.26
N GLN A 207 -11.78 3.82 9.11
CA GLN A 207 -11.28 3.00 10.21
C GLN A 207 -9.86 3.38 10.64
N LYS A 208 -9.22 4.36 9.97
CA LYS A 208 -7.85 4.85 10.22
C LYS A 208 -6.82 3.71 10.19
N PRO A 209 -6.72 2.93 9.11
CA PRO A 209 -5.79 1.83 9.01
C PRO A 209 -4.36 2.33 8.99
N LYS A 210 -3.42 1.56 9.59
CA LYS A 210 -1.97 1.78 9.47
C LYS A 210 -1.40 1.04 8.26
N VAL A 211 -1.95 -0.13 7.99
CA VAL A 211 -1.64 -0.97 6.83
C VAL A 211 -2.91 -1.18 6.03
N LEU A 212 -2.87 -0.85 4.75
CA LEU A 212 -3.96 -1.00 3.80
C LEU A 212 -3.57 -2.06 2.77
N LEU A 213 -4.25 -3.20 2.81
CA LEU A 213 -4.08 -4.29 1.85
C LEU A 213 -5.15 -4.15 0.77
N VAL A 214 -4.72 -4.00 -0.48
CA VAL A 214 -5.60 -3.76 -1.64
C VAL A 214 -5.40 -4.85 -2.67
N ASP A 215 -6.44 -5.63 -2.91
CA ASP A 215 -6.42 -6.80 -3.80
C ASP A 215 -7.08 -6.44 -5.13
N GLU A 216 -6.29 -6.46 -6.22
CA GLU A 216 -6.68 -6.17 -7.60
C GLU A 216 -7.54 -4.89 -7.73
N PRO A 217 -7.03 -3.71 -7.32
CA PRO A 217 -7.82 -2.49 -7.25
C PRO A 217 -8.34 -1.99 -8.59
N VAL A 218 -7.72 -2.36 -9.72
CA VAL A 218 -8.08 -1.84 -11.05
C VAL A 218 -8.78 -2.85 -11.95
N ALA A 219 -9.10 -4.04 -11.44
CA ALA A 219 -9.79 -5.06 -12.21
C ALA A 219 -11.13 -4.55 -12.77
N GLY A 220 -11.31 -4.59 -14.08
CA GLY A 220 -12.53 -4.15 -14.77
C GLY A 220 -12.74 -2.62 -14.83
N MET A 221 -11.73 -1.83 -14.53
CA MET A 221 -11.76 -0.38 -14.66
C MET A 221 -11.45 0.10 -16.08
N THR A 222 -11.95 1.27 -16.44
CA THR A 222 -11.51 2.03 -17.61
C THR A 222 -10.12 2.60 -17.37
N HIS A 223 -9.41 2.98 -18.44
CA HIS A 223 -8.08 3.59 -18.34
C HIS A 223 -8.08 4.83 -17.44
N GLN A 224 -9.08 5.70 -17.55
CA GLN A 224 -9.21 6.89 -16.70
C GLN A 224 -9.44 6.54 -15.23
N GLU A 225 -10.24 5.51 -14.93
CA GLU A 225 -10.45 5.04 -13.55
C GLU A 225 -9.16 4.42 -12.99
N THR A 226 -8.38 3.71 -13.82
CA THR A 226 -7.08 3.14 -13.46
C THR A 226 -6.08 4.22 -13.08
N GLU A 227 -5.93 5.27 -13.90
CA GLU A 227 -5.05 6.41 -13.60
C GLU A 227 -5.42 7.08 -12.29
N ARG A 228 -6.71 7.36 -12.09
CA ARG A 228 -7.20 7.97 -10.85
C ARG A 228 -6.99 7.08 -9.63
N THR A 229 -7.10 5.75 -9.79
CA THR A 229 -6.79 4.79 -8.71
C THR A 229 -5.30 4.79 -8.38
N ALA A 230 -4.43 4.94 -9.38
CA ALA A 230 -2.99 5.10 -9.19
C ALA A 230 -2.66 6.35 -8.38
N GLU A 231 -3.25 7.49 -8.73
CA GLU A 231 -3.10 8.76 -8.00
C GLU A 231 -3.58 8.62 -6.56
N LEU A 232 -4.76 8.03 -6.34
CA LEU A 232 -5.32 7.79 -5.02
C LEU A 232 -4.38 6.96 -4.16
N LEU A 233 -3.99 5.76 -4.61
CA LEU A 233 -3.13 4.87 -3.81
C LEU A 233 -1.75 5.48 -3.53
N THR A 234 -1.19 6.22 -4.49
CA THR A 234 0.07 6.95 -4.30
C THR A 234 -0.08 8.06 -3.26
N SER A 235 -1.20 8.77 -3.25
CA SER A 235 -1.47 9.85 -2.28
C SER A 235 -1.66 9.33 -0.85
N LEU A 236 -2.11 8.09 -0.69
CA LEU A 236 -2.30 7.44 0.63
C LEU A 236 -0.97 6.97 1.24
N ALA A 237 0.05 6.72 0.41
CA ALA A 237 1.38 6.35 0.89
C ALA A 237 2.02 7.49 1.69
N GLY A 238 2.79 7.14 2.72
CA GLY A 238 3.35 8.09 3.69
C GLY A 238 2.53 8.15 4.97
N GLU A 239 1.23 8.44 4.88
CA GLU A 239 0.32 8.37 6.03
C GLU A 239 -0.06 6.91 6.34
N HIS A 240 -0.30 6.13 5.29
CA HIS A 240 -0.62 4.70 5.38
C HIS A 240 0.48 3.86 4.70
N THR A 241 0.72 2.66 5.21
CA THR A 241 1.47 1.65 4.47
C THR A 241 0.50 0.93 3.54
N VAL A 242 0.73 1.02 2.24
CA VAL A 242 -0.17 0.49 1.21
C VAL A 242 0.47 -0.73 0.55
N VAL A 243 -0.22 -1.85 0.58
CA VAL A 243 0.19 -3.08 -0.11
C VAL A 243 -0.83 -3.37 -1.20
N VAL A 244 -0.38 -3.39 -2.43
CA VAL A 244 -1.21 -3.65 -3.61
C VAL A 244 -0.84 -4.99 -4.21
N VAL A 245 -1.79 -5.90 -4.31
CA VAL A 245 -1.65 -7.14 -5.07
C VAL A 245 -2.23 -6.91 -6.45
N GLU A 246 -1.43 -7.07 -7.48
CA GLU A 246 -1.84 -6.79 -8.86
C GLU A 246 -1.12 -7.69 -9.87
N HIS A 247 -1.70 -7.80 -11.05
CA HIS A 247 -1.15 -8.51 -12.21
C HIS A 247 -1.03 -7.61 -13.45
N ASP A 248 -1.64 -6.41 -13.43
CA ASP A 248 -1.47 -5.38 -14.46
C ASP A 248 -0.11 -4.69 -14.27
N MET A 249 0.83 -5.02 -15.16
CA MET A 249 2.21 -4.55 -15.03
C MET A 249 2.37 -3.07 -15.34
N ASP A 250 1.49 -2.48 -16.16
CA ASP A 250 1.54 -1.06 -16.48
C ASP A 250 1.04 -0.25 -15.28
N PHE A 251 -0.01 -0.72 -14.63
CA PHE A 251 -0.47 -0.14 -13.37
C PHE A 251 0.60 -0.28 -12.28
N VAL A 252 1.18 -1.46 -12.10
CA VAL A 252 2.27 -1.65 -11.12
C VAL A 252 3.43 -0.70 -11.37
N ARG A 253 3.88 -0.52 -12.63
CA ARG A 253 4.94 0.45 -12.98
C ARG A 253 4.59 1.88 -12.62
N SER A 254 3.31 2.26 -12.73
CA SER A 254 2.89 3.64 -12.46
C SER A 254 2.91 4.01 -10.98
N ILE A 255 2.76 3.03 -10.06
CA ILE A 255 2.64 3.30 -8.62
C ILE A 255 3.76 2.72 -7.77
N ALA A 256 4.42 1.63 -8.21
CA ALA A 256 5.31 0.87 -7.36
C ALA A 256 6.61 1.62 -7.04
N ARG A 257 6.87 1.81 -5.75
CA ARG A 257 8.21 2.20 -5.27
C ARG A 257 9.08 0.97 -5.03
N ARG A 258 8.50 -0.08 -4.46
CA ARG A 258 9.14 -1.38 -4.26
C ARG A 258 8.17 -2.49 -4.71
N VAL A 259 8.70 -3.49 -5.37
CA VAL A 259 7.96 -4.66 -5.85
C VAL A 259 8.49 -5.91 -5.18
N THR A 260 7.60 -6.79 -4.77
CA THR A 260 7.92 -8.15 -4.31
C THR A 260 7.27 -9.15 -5.25
N VAL A 261 8.06 -10.04 -5.80
CA VAL A 261 7.58 -11.14 -6.66
C VAL A 261 7.38 -12.38 -5.80
N LEU A 262 6.18 -12.91 -5.79
CA LEU A 262 5.87 -14.21 -5.19
C LEU A 262 5.84 -15.29 -6.25
N HIS A 263 6.43 -16.44 -5.93
CA HIS A 263 6.39 -17.65 -6.72
C HIS A 263 6.39 -18.88 -5.81
N MET A 264 5.49 -19.83 -6.07
CA MET A 264 5.34 -21.07 -5.29
C MET A 264 5.35 -20.84 -3.76
N GLY A 265 4.62 -19.84 -3.30
CA GLY A 265 4.47 -19.53 -1.88
C GLY A 265 5.65 -18.85 -1.20
N SER A 266 6.68 -18.44 -1.93
CA SER A 266 7.89 -17.80 -1.42
C SER A 266 8.17 -16.49 -2.14
N VAL A 267 8.99 -15.61 -1.51
CA VAL A 267 9.53 -14.42 -2.18
C VAL A 267 10.63 -14.85 -3.15
N LEU A 268 10.45 -14.58 -4.43
CA LEU A 268 11.39 -14.86 -5.49
C LEU A 268 12.40 -13.73 -5.67
N ALA A 269 11.91 -12.49 -5.72
CA ALA A 269 12.71 -11.28 -5.87
C ALA A 269 12.02 -10.10 -5.18
N GLU A 270 12.81 -9.11 -4.76
CA GLU A 270 12.33 -7.87 -4.16
C GLU A 270 13.25 -6.72 -4.52
N GLY A 271 12.68 -5.56 -4.84
CA GLY A 271 13.42 -4.35 -5.17
C GLY A 271 12.61 -3.37 -5.99
N ARG A 272 13.29 -2.44 -6.67
CA ARG A 272 12.64 -1.57 -7.65
C ARG A 272 12.16 -2.36 -8.86
N MET A 273 11.17 -1.81 -9.54
CA MET A 273 10.58 -2.45 -10.72
C MET A 273 11.62 -2.81 -11.78
N GLU A 274 12.57 -1.91 -12.07
CA GLU A 274 13.60 -2.11 -13.08
C GLU A 274 14.52 -3.29 -12.72
N HIS A 275 14.89 -3.42 -11.43
CA HIS A 275 15.74 -4.51 -10.95
C HIS A 275 15.00 -5.85 -10.98
N VAL A 276 13.75 -5.85 -10.53
CA VAL A 276 12.91 -7.04 -10.51
C VAL A 276 12.64 -7.56 -11.92
N GLN A 277 12.38 -6.68 -12.88
CA GLN A 277 12.17 -7.05 -14.27
C GLN A 277 13.43 -7.59 -14.98
N ALA A 278 14.61 -7.17 -14.53
CA ALA A 278 15.88 -7.64 -15.06
C ALA A 278 16.38 -8.93 -14.39
N ASP A 279 15.73 -9.39 -13.32
CA ASP A 279 16.14 -10.62 -12.61
C ASP A 279 15.88 -11.86 -13.48
N PRO A 280 16.91 -12.68 -13.80
CA PRO A 280 16.75 -13.86 -14.64
C PRO A 280 15.71 -14.86 -14.13
N LYS A 281 15.57 -15.01 -12.80
CA LYS A 281 14.59 -15.91 -12.18
C LYS A 281 13.16 -15.39 -12.38
N VAL A 282 12.96 -14.08 -12.33
CA VAL A 282 11.67 -13.46 -12.59
C VAL A 282 11.30 -13.61 -14.06
N LEU A 283 12.24 -13.37 -14.96
CA LEU A 283 12.03 -13.58 -16.41
C LEU A 283 11.65 -15.02 -16.73
N GLU A 284 12.32 -16.01 -16.15
CA GLU A 284 11.99 -17.42 -16.31
C GLU A 284 10.55 -17.74 -15.89
N VAL A 285 10.09 -17.23 -14.75
CA VAL A 285 8.74 -17.45 -14.22
C VAL A 285 7.65 -16.80 -15.07
N TYR A 286 7.91 -15.61 -15.63
CA TYR A 286 6.92 -14.85 -16.40
C TYR A 286 6.90 -15.14 -17.89
N LEU A 287 8.06 -15.50 -18.48
CA LEU A 287 8.15 -15.81 -19.91
C LEU A 287 7.78 -17.27 -20.20
N GLY A 288 7.78 -18.12 -19.19
CA GLY A 288 7.38 -19.54 -19.27
C GLY A 288 8.21 -20.29 -20.32
N HIS A 289 8.85 -21.35 -19.96
CA HIS A 289 9.39 -22.31 -20.92
C HIS A 289 8.35 -23.39 -21.23
#